data_f3c711b63a2c3cf16a9c22331d63147b
#
_entry.id   f3c711b63a2c3cf16a9c22331d63147b
#
_cell.length_a   1.000
_cell.length_b   1.000
_cell.length_c   1.000
_cell.angle_alpha   90.00
_cell.angle_beta   90.00
_cell.angle_gamma   90.00
#
_symmetry.space_group_name_H-M   'P 1'
#
loop_
_entity.id
_entity.type
_entity.pdbx_description
1 polymer ?
#
loop_
_entity_poly.entity_id
_entity_poly.type
_entity_poly.pdbx_seq_one_letter_code
_entity_poly.pdbx_strand_id
1 'polypeptide(L)'
;MAEEQKKEPRISTISSTFKLWLVAIIFFLTFFHLYAIYNYPQARIISNEVLLGLVLTLVGYLWIQELRDRERLQAINLALIKAQRQLEHAEIDTIAALILAEEAKDPYVRGHSKRVTRCAVELAQELGFSQEQRKTIERAGILHDIGKIGISDAILRKPDKLNEEEWTVIKKHPRRAAEILEPLRFLTKEKEMICHHHERFDGKGYPDGLKAEEIPLGARILAVVDSFDAMNSERPYRKSLAEDAITSELKSACGNQLDPGVVSAFLGLLKKKPSLWEREG
;
A
#
# COMPACT_ATOMS: atom_id res chain seq x y z
N MET A 1 5.50 31.89 14.35
CA MET A 1 6.18 30.61 14.18
C MET A 1 6.51 30.53 12.69
N ALA A 2 7.81 30.56 12.37
CA ALA A 2 8.32 30.79 11.03
C ALA A 2 8.09 29.56 10.13
N GLU A 3 7.56 29.82 8.96
CA GLU A 3 7.51 28.93 7.81
C GLU A 3 8.94 28.66 7.35
N GLU A 4 9.45 27.50 7.68
CA GLU A 4 10.69 26.98 7.13
C GLU A 4 10.45 26.54 5.68
N GLN A 5 10.57 27.48 4.75
CA GLN A 5 10.58 27.20 3.31
C GLN A 5 11.70 26.20 3.02
N LYS A 6 11.31 24.95 2.80
CA LYS A 6 12.14 23.88 2.26
C LYS A 6 12.67 24.33 0.90
N LYS A 7 13.92 24.87 0.89
CA LYS A 7 14.65 25.09 -0.36
C LYS A 7 14.82 23.75 -1.06
N GLU A 8 14.04 23.55 -2.09
CA GLU A 8 14.31 22.47 -3.06
C GLU A 8 15.75 22.61 -3.54
N PRO A 9 16.53 21.51 -3.57
CA PRO A 9 17.84 21.55 -4.16
C PRO A 9 17.67 21.94 -5.64
N ARG A 10 18.05 23.16 -6.00
CA ARG A 10 18.22 23.55 -7.40
C ARG A 10 19.27 22.62 -7.97
N ILE A 11 18.80 21.54 -8.61
CA ILE A 11 19.60 20.78 -9.57
C ILE A 11 19.98 21.83 -10.62
N SER A 12 21.21 22.34 -10.53
CA SER A 12 21.78 23.12 -11.60
C SER A 12 22.00 22.17 -12.78
N THR A 13 20.91 21.86 -13.47
CA THR A 13 21.04 21.50 -14.86
C THR A 13 21.81 22.64 -15.46
N ILE A 14 23.12 22.45 -15.73
CA ILE A 14 23.79 23.27 -16.72
C ILE A 14 22.84 23.14 -17.89
N SER A 15 22.05 24.18 -18.04
CA SER A 15 20.85 24.19 -18.87
C SER A 15 21.24 23.59 -20.20
N SER A 16 20.39 22.77 -20.78
CA SER A 16 20.51 22.32 -22.17
C SER A 16 20.80 23.52 -23.08
N THR A 17 20.35 24.72 -22.69
CA THR A 17 20.69 25.99 -23.27
C THR A 17 22.17 26.33 -23.20
N PHE A 18 22.88 26.07 -22.09
CA PHE A 18 24.33 26.33 -22.01
C PHE A 18 25.13 25.38 -22.92
N LYS A 19 24.78 24.09 -23.00
CA LYS A 19 25.37 23.14 -23.95
C LYS A 19 25.13 23.57 -25.39
N LEU A 20 23.94 24.07 -25.72
CA LEU A 20 23.60 24.65 -27.03
C LEU A 20 24.40 25.90 -27.35
N TRP A 21 24.53 26.84 -26.39
CA TRP A 21 25.36 28.03 -26.56
C TRP A 21 26.84 27.69 -26.81
N LEU A 22 27.36 26.67 -26.13
CA LEU A 22 28.73 26.24 -26.30
C LEU A 22 28.97 25.64 -27.69
N VAL A 23 28.06 24.83 -28.19
CA VAL A 23 28.08 24.29 -29.55
C VAL A 23 27.98 25.43 -30.59
N ALA A 24 27.14 26.42 -30.37
CA ALA A 24 27.00 27.58 -31.23
C ALA A 24 28.30 28.43 -31.25
N ILE A 25 28.97 28.59 -30.12
CA ILE A 25 30.28 29.31 -30.02
C ILE A 25 31.36 28.56 -30.82
N ILE A 26 31.42 27.21 -30.70
CA ILE A 26 32.39 26.42 -31.45
C ILE A 26 32.11 26.55 -32.96
N PHE A 27 30.84 26.45 -33.38
CA PHE A 27 30.46 26.61 -34.77
C PHE A 27 30.81 27.99 -35.31
N PHE A 28 30.60 29.05 -34.52
CA PHE A 28 30.94 30.43 -34.89
C PHE A 28 32.42 30.62 -35.01
N LEU A 29 33.24 30.12 -34.07
CA LEU A 29 34.69 30.21 -34.07
C LEU A 29 35.28 29.44 -35.28
N THR A 30 34.79 28.25 -35.59
CA THR A 30 35.24 27.48 -36.76
C THR A 30 34.87 28.15 -38.05
N PHE A 31 33.64 28.68 -38.15
CA PHE A 31 33.16 29.42 -39.34
C PHE A 31 34.02 30.70 -39.56
N PHE A 32 34.24 31.46 -38.50
CA PHE A 32 35.05 32.68 -38.57
C PHE A 32 36.50 32.39 -38.94
N HIS A 33 37.07 31.31 -38.45
CA HIS A 33 38.41 30.88 -38.80
C HIS A 33 38.52 30.50 -40.29
N LEU A 34 37.55 29.73 -40.83
CA LEU A 34 37.49 29.38 -42.23
C LEU A 34 37.31 30.62 -43.12
N TYR A 35 36.45 31.57 -42.71
CA TYR A 35 36.23 32.83 -43.40
C TYR A 35 37.51 33.69 -43.43
N ALA A 36 38.24 33.77 -42.32
CA ALA A 36 39.52 34.49 -42.21
C ALA A 36 40.61 33.88 -43.09
N ILE A 37 40.75 32.55 -43.15
CA ILE A 37 41.69 31.85 -44.05
C ILE A 37 41.36 32.15 -45.53
N TYR A 38 40.04 32.14 -45.88
CA TYR A 38 39.62 32.35 -47.27
C TYR A 38 39.91 33.79 -47.76
N ASN A 39 39.62 34.83 -46.91
CA ASN A 39 39.72 36.21 -47.32
C ASN A 39 41.10 36.84 -47.04
N TYR A 40 41.88 36.27 -46.10
CA TYR A 40 43.19 36.82 -45.68
C TYR A 40 44.25 35.71 -45.62
N PRO A 41 44.65 35.13 -46.75
CA PRO A 41 45.56 33.97 -46.76
C PRO A 41 46.94 34.28 -46.16
N GLN A 42 47.34 35.54 -46.00
CA GLN A 42 48.58 35.94 -45.36
C GLN A 42 48.47 36.12 -43.83
N ALA A 43 47.26 36.20 -43.29
CA ALA A 43 46.96 36.34 -41.86
C ALA A 43 46.65 34.98 -41.20
N ARG A 44 47.58 34.03 -41.25
CA ARG A 44 47.47 32.83 -40.45
C ARG A 44 47.73 33.17 -38.96
N ILE A 45 46.81 33.95 -38.38
CA ILE A 45 46.93 34.46 -36.99
C ILE A 45 46.78 33.34 -35.97
N ILE A 46 46.01 32.31 -36.29
CA ILE A 46 45.84 31.14 -35.43
C ILE A 46 46.10 29.90 -36.28
N SER A 47 47.06 29.07 -35.87
CA SER A 47 47.32 27.81 -36.56
C SER A 47 46.14 26.85 -36.35
N ASN A 48 45.85 26.01 -37.35
CA ASN A 48 44.80 24.97 -37.24
C ASN A 48 44.99 24.10 -35.99
N GLU A 49 46.23 23.95 -35.53
CA GLU A 49 46.60 23.19 -34.32
C GLU A 49 46.05 23.81 -33.05
N VAL A 50 46.08 25.16 -32.92
CA VAL A 50 45.55 25.86 -31.75
C VAL A 50 44.01 25.75 -31.71
N LEU A 51 43.34 25.89 -32.88
CA LEU A 51 41.87 25.73 -32.94
C LEU A 51 41.47 24.30 -32.61
N LEU A 52 42.17 23.30 -33.12
CA LEU A 52 41.94 21.89 -32.81
C LEU A 52 42.16 21.61 -31.33
N GLY A 53 43.22 22.16 -30.73
CA GLY A 53 43.49 22.07 -29.27
C GLY A 53 42.35 22.62 -28.42
N LEU A 54 41.79 23.81 -28.78
CA LEU A 54 40.65 24.41 -28.10
C LEU A 54 39.37 23.55 -28.21
N VAL A 55 39.10 23.02 -29.41
CA VAL A 55 37.94 22.14 -29.61
C VAL A 55 38.06 20.83 -28.80
N LEU A 56 39.23 20.20 -28.80
CA LEU A 56 39.47 18.97 -28.03
C LEU A 56 39.36 19.20 -26.53
N THR A 57 39.92 20.34 -26.01
CA THR A 57 39.76 20.68 -24.59
C THR A 57 38.30 20.92 -24.20
N LEU A 58 37.53 21.57 -25.06
CA LEU A 58 36.13 21.83 -24.81
C LEU A 58 35.28 20.53 -24.86
N VAL A 59 35.53 19.66 -25.85
CA VAL A 59 34.90 18.35 -25.91
C VAL A 59 35.25 17.50 -24.70
N GLY A 60 36.51 17.48 -24.30
CA GLY A 60 36.97 16.81 -23.07
C GLY A 60 36.29 17.34 -21.81
N TYR A 61 36.17 18.68 -21.68
CA TYR A 61 35.48 19.31 -20.57
C TYR A 61 33.98 18.88 -20.53
N LEU A 62 33.28 18.92 -21.69
CA LEU A 62 31.88 18.51 -21.78
C LEU A 62 31.70 17.05 -21.42
N TRP A 63 32.60 16.19 -21.87
CA TRP A 63 32.54 14.76 -21.55
C TRP A 63 32.74 14.52 -20.05
N ILE A 64 33.71 15.18 -19.42
CA ILE A 64 33.92 15.10 -17.98
C ILE A 64 32.66 15.56 -17.21
N GLN A 65 32.00 16.63 -17.64
CA GLN A 65 30.77 17.09 -17.04
C GLN A 65 29.63 16.06 -17.21
N GLU A 66 29.50 15.46 -18.39
CA GLU A 66 28.52 14.39 -18.66
C GLU A 66 28.75 13.18 -17.75
N LEU A 67 30.00 12.75 -17.58
CA LEU A 67 30.34 11.66 -16.68
C LEU A 67 29.97 11.97 -15.21
N ARG A 68 30.29 13.18 -14.74
CA ARG A 68 29.93 13.63 -13.39
C ARG A 68 28.42 13.70 -13.18
N ASP A 69 27.68 14.16 -14.17
CA ASP A 69 26.21 14.23 -14.11
C ASP A 69 25.60 12.81 -14.06
N ARG A 70 26.15 11.85 -14.82
CA ARG A 70 25.74 10.44 -14.76
C ARG A 70 26.03 9.82 -13.38
N GLU A 71 27.20 10.05 -12.83
CA GLU A 71 27.56 9.56 -11.48
C GLU A 71 26.62 10.13 -10.41
N ARG A 72 26.30 11.44 -10.50
CA ARG A 72 25.35 12.09 -9.59
C ARG A 72 23.95 11.50 -9.71
N LEU A 73 23.45 11.30 -10.93
CA LEU A 73 22.16 10.69 -11.17
C LEU A 73 22.09 9.26 -10.63
N GLN A 74 23.15 8.46 -10.82
CA GLN A 74 23.25 7.13 -10.27
C GLN A 74 23.23 7.14 -8.74
N ALA A 75 23.98 8.05 -8.11
CA ALA A 75 24.00 8.18 -6.66
C ALA A 75 22.64 8.60 -6.09
N ILE A 76 21.92 9.55 -6.75
CA ILE A 76 20.59 9.97 -6.36
C ILE A 76 19.59 8.81 -6.51
N ASN A 77 19.63 8.08 -7.62
CA ASN A 77 18.75 6.93 -7.84
C ASN A 77 18.99 5.84 -6.79
N LEU A 78 20.24 5.54 -6.46
CA LEU A 78 20.57 4.58 -5.42
C LEU A 78 20.08 5.02 -4.04
N ALA A 79 20.24 6.29 -3.71
CA ALA A 79 19.74 6.87 -2.46
C ALA A 79 18.20 6.81 -2.39
N LEU A 80 17.52 7.10 -3.49
CA LEU A 80 16.06 7.02 -3.59
C LEU A 80 15.56 5.59 -3.38
N ILE A 81 16.17 4.61 -4.05
CA ILE A 81 15.82 3.19 -3.88
C ILE A 81 16.05 2.75 -2.43
N LYS A 82 17.14 3.19 -1.81
CA LYS A 82 17.42 2.88 -0.40
C LYS A 82 16.38 3.51 0.54
N ALA A 83 16.02 4.77 0.32
CA ALA A 83 15.01 5.46 1.12
C ALA A 83 13.63 4.81 0.97
N GLN A 84 13.26 4.42 -0.25
CA GLN A 84 12.01 3.70 -0.50
C GLN A 84 11.96 2.37 0.24
N ARG A 85 13.02 1.56 0.20
CA ARG A 85 13.09 0.30 0.96
C ARG A 85 13.01 0.53 2.47
N GLN A 86 13.65 1.56 2.98
CA GLN A 86 13.55 1.89 4.41
C GLN A 86 12.14 2.26 4.82
N LEU A 87 11.41 2.99 3.97
CA LEU A 87 10.01 3.31 4.20
C LEU A 87 9.13 2.05 4.20
N GLU A 88 9.29 1.16 3.20
CA GLU A 88 8.57 -0.11 3.13
C GLU A 88 8.81 -0.98 4.38
N HIS A 89 10.05 -1.06 4.88
CA HIS A 89 10.34 -1.77 6.12
C HIS A 89 9.67 -1.13 7.34
N ALA A 90 9.71 0.21 7.45
CA ALA A 90 9.06 0.91 8.56
C ALA A 90 7.53 0.71 8.56
N GLU A 91 6.90 0.65 7.39
CA GLU A 91 5.47 0.30 7.26
C GLU A 91 5.18 -1.11 7.77
N ILE A 92 5.98 -2.10 7.37
CA ILE A 92 5.85 -3.50 7.82
C ILE A 92 6.05 -3.60 9.33
N ASP A 93 7.10 -2.97 9.88
CA ASP A 93 7.39 -2.99 11.32
C ASP A 93 6.25 -2.35 12.13
N THR A 94 5.65 -1.28 11.60
CA THR A 94 4.50 -0.62 12.23
C THR A 94 3.29 -1.56 12.29
N ILE A 95 2.96 -2.23 11.18
CA ILE A 95 1.87 -3.21 11.12
C ILE A 95 2.15 -4.37 12.09
N ALA A 96 3.37 -4.90 12.11
CA ALA A 96 3.76 -5.98 13.02
C ALA A 96 3.59 -5.58 14.49
N ALA A 97 3.98 -4.37 14.88
CA ALA A 97 3.80 -3.86 16.23
C ALA A 97 2.31 -3.74 16.62
N LEU A 98 1.46 -3.29 15.69
CA LEU A 98 0.01 -3.20 15.92
C LEU A 98 -0.62 -4.58 16.10
N ILE A 99 -0.22 -5.57 15.30
CA ILE A 99 -0.69 -6.96 15.43
C ILE A 99 -0.32 -7.52 16.81
N LEU A 100 0.94 -7.33 17.24
CA LEU A 100 1.37 -7.80 18.57
C LEU A 100 0.60 -7.15 19.70
N ALA A 101 0.23 -5.85 19.55
CA ALA A 101 -0.59 -5.15 20.52
C ALA A 101 -2.03 -5.71 20.58
N GLU A 102 -2.61 -6.06 19.41
CA GLU A 102 -3.93 -6.70 19.34
C GLU A 102 -3.92 -8.09 19.95
N GLU A 103 -2.96 -8.96 19.57
CA GLU A 103 -2.84 -10.34 20.10
C GLU A 103 -2.61 -10.35 21.62
N ALA A 104 -1.88 -9.36 22.15
CA ALA A 104 -1.69 -9.21 23.60
C ALA A 104 -3.00 -8.86 24.32
N LYS A 105 -3.92 -8.18 23.64
CA LYS A 105 -5.20 -7.76 24.19
C LYS A 105 -6.24 -8.89 24.24
N ASP A 106 -6.34 -9.69 23.20
CA ASP A 106 -7.31 -10.79 23.11
C ASP A 106 -6.66 -12.13 22.76
N PRO A 107 -6.24 -12.92 23.76
CA PRO A 107 -5.61 -14.25 23.55
C PRO A 107 -6.51 -15.25 22.82
N TYR A 108 -7.84 -15.06 22.81
CA TYR A 108 -8.80 -15.94 22.13
C TYR A 108 -8.83 -15.73 20.62
N VAL A 109 -8.28 -14.60 20.14
CA VAL A 109 -8.18 -14.26 18.71
C VAL A 109 -6.86 -14.72 18.10
N ARG A 110 -6.01 -15.44 18.89
CA ARG A 110 -4.72 -15.90 18.35
C ARG A 110 -4.91 -16.70 17.07
N GLY A 111 -4.29 -16.22 16.00
CA GLY A 111 -4.38 -16.80 14.66
C GLY A 111 -5.66 -16.48 13.88
N HIS A 112 -6.69 -15.88 14.49
CA HIS A 112 -7.91 -15.46 13.78
C HIS A 112 -7.59 -14.49 12.64
N SER A 113 -6.92 -13.37 12.94
CA SER A 113 -6.56 -12.36 11.95
C SER A 113 -5.75 -12.97 10.81
N LYS A 114 -4.86 -13.95 11.07
CA LYS A 114 -4.10 -14.68 10.05
C LYS A 114 -5.00 -15.55 9.17
N ARG A 115 -5.94 -16.32 9.76
CA ARG A 115 -6.87 -17.18 9.00
C ARG A 115 -7.82 -16.35 8.15
N VAL A 116 -8.42 -15.30 8.73
CA VAL A 116 -9.28 -14.34 8.01
C VAL A 116 -8.50 -13.73 6.84
N THR A 117 -7.29 -13.24 7.07
CA THR A 117 -6.45 -12.64 6.04
C THR A 117 -6.14 -13.62 4.91
N ARG A 118 -5.73 -14.85 5.23
CA ARG A 118 -5.46 -15.90 4.24
C ARG A 118 -6.68 -16.14 3.35
N CYS A 119 -7.85 -16.34 3.95
CA CYS A 119 -9.09 -16.57 3.21
C CYS A 119 -9.49 -15.34 2.38
N ALA A 120 -9.32 -14.12 2.91
CA ALA A 120 -9.66 -12.88 2.20
C ALA A 120 -8.78 -12.65 0.97
N VAL A 121 -7.47 -12.88 1.08
CA VAL A 121 -6.51 -12.75 -0.05
C VAL A 121 -6.82 -13.76 -1.15
N GLU A 122 -7.09 -15.01 -0.78
CA GLU A 122 -7.43 -16.06 -1.73
C GLU A 122 -8.78 -15.78 -2.43
N LEU A 123 -9.78 -15.29 -1.69
CA LEU A 123 -11.06 -14.87 -2.24
C LEU A 123 -10.92 -13.65 -3.15
N ALA A 124 -10.11 -12.68 -2.77
CA ALA A 124 -9.81 -11.53 -3.62
C ALA A 124 -9.12 -11.95 -4.93
N GLN A 125 -8.24 -12.95 -4.89
CA GLN A 125 -7.64 -13.53 -6.10
C GLN A 125 -8.68 -14.21 -6.98
N GLU A 126 -9.60 -14.99 -6.43
CA GLU A 126 -10.70 -15.63 -7.17
C GLU A 126 -11.63 -14.59 -7.81
N LEU A 127 -11.82 -13.45 -7.16
CA LEU A 127 -12.59 -12.30 -7.67
C LEU A 127 -11.81 -11.42 -8.66
N GLY A 128 -10.58 -11.79 -9.05
CA GLY A 128 -9.80 -11.09 -10.06
C GLY A 128 -9.08 -9.82 -9.59
N PHE A 129 -8.86 -9.65 -8.29
CA PHE A 129 -8.11 -8.52 -7.74
C PHE A 129 -6.63 -8.56 -8.17
N SER A 130 -6.07 -7.41 -8.52
CA SER A 130 -4.65 -7.26 -8.81
C SER A 130 -3.79 -7.56 -7.57
N GLN A 131 -2.50 -7.81 -7.78
CA GLN A 131 -1.56 -8.04 -6.67
C GLN A 131 -1.56 -6.89 -5.64
N GLU A 132 -1.63 -5.64 -6.10
CA GLU A 132 -1.66 -4.47 -5.23
C GLU A 132 -2.95 -4.38 -4.41
N GLN A 133 -4.09 -4.65 -5.04
CA GLN A 133 -5.38 -4.72 -4.34
C GLN A 133 -5.40 -5.85 -3.30
N ARG A 134 -4.77 -7.01 -3.59
CA ARG A 134 -4.66 -8.11 -2.63
C ARG A 134 -3.80 -7.76 -1.42
N LYS A 135 -2.70 -7.00 -1.60
CA LYS A 135 -1.93 -6.46 -0.47
C LYS A 135 -2.76 -5.52 0.40
N THR A 136 -3.62 -4.70 -0.20
CA THR A 136 -4.57 -3.87 0.55
C THR A 136 -5.53 -4.71 1.38
N ILE A 137 -6.11 -5.78 0.80
CA ILE A 137 -6.97 -6.74 1.52
C ILE A 137 -6.19 -7.43 2.64
N GLU A 138 -4.95 -7.84 2.39
CA GLU A 138 -4.06 -8.47 3.38
C GLU A 138 -3.86 -7.57 4.60
N ARG A 139 -3.46 -6.32 4.41
CA ARG A 139 -3.29 -5.35 5.50
C ARG A 139 -4.60 -5.07 6.23
N ALA A 140 -5.72 -4.94 5.50
CA ALA A 140 -7.02 -4.73 6.11
C ALA A 140 -7.47 -5.94 6.95
N GLY A 141 -7.27 -7.17 6.44
CA GLY A 141 -7.62 -8.40 7.15
C GLY A 141 -6.83 -8.58 8.44
N ILE A 142 -5.54 -8.24 8.43
CA ILE A 142 -4.70 -8.33 9.62
C ILE A 142 -5.13 -7.31 10.70
N LEU A 143 -5.57 -6.11 10.30
CA LEU A 143 -5.82 -4.98 11.20
C LEU A 143 -7.30 -4.74 11.51
N HIS A 144 -8.24 -5.57 10.97
CA HIS A 144 -9.67 -5.27 11.04
C HIS A 144 -10.20 -5.12 12.46
N ASP A 145 -9.62 -5.85 13.39
CA ASP A 145 -10.02 -5.93 14.79
C ASP A 145 -9.19 -5.04 15.75
N ILE A 146 -8.18 -4.29 15.27
CA ILE A 146 -7.28 -3.48 16.12
C ILE A 146 -8.04 -2.51 17.04
N GLY A 147 -9.24 -2.10 16.67
CA GLY A 147 -10.09 -1.24 17.50
C GLY A 147 -10.57 -1.88 18.80
N LYS A 148 -10.46 -3.21 18.95
CA LYS A 148 -10.76 -3.94 20.20
C LYS A 148 -9.78 -3.60 21.33
N ILE A 149 -8.60 -3.06 21.03
CA ILE A 149 -7.65 -2.58 22.02
C ILE A 149 -8.26 -1.57 22.99
N GLY A 150 -9.25 -0.79 22.52
CA GLY A 150 -9.97 0.20 23.32
C GLY A 150 -11.15 -0.36 24.14
N ILE A 151 -11.40 -1.68 24.10
CA ILE A 151 -12.51 -2.31 24.83
C ILE A 151 -11.97 -2.93 26.11
N SER A 152 -12.72 -2.82 27.23
CA SER A 152 -12.30 -3.41 28.50
C SER A 152 -12.28 -4.94 28.44
N ASP A 153 -11.33 -5.56 29.15
CA ASP A 153 -11.22 -7.02 29.22
C ASP A 153 -12.47 -7.66 29.84
N ALA A 154 -13.14 -6.93 30.75
CA ALA A 154 -14.38 -7.38 31.37
C ALA A 154 -15.51 -7.61 30.34
N ILE A 155 -15.51 -6.88 29.23
CA ILE A 155 -16.48 -7.05 28.13
C ILE A 155 -15.94 -8.10 27.12
N LEU A 156 -14.68 -7.98 26.69
CA LEU A 156 -14.11 -8.88 25.68
C LEU A 156 -14.05 -10.33 26.12
N ARG A 157 -13.74 -10.57 27.41
CA ARG A 157 -13.57 -11.89 28.01
C ARG A 157 -14.74 -12.36 28.84
N LYS A 158 -15.89 -11.67 28.71
CA LYS A 158 -17.09 -12.03 29.47
C LYS A 158 -17.54 -13.46 29.12
N PRO A 159 -17.67 -14.33 30.12
CA PRO A 159 -18.08 -15.72 29.89
C PRO A 159 -19.54 -15.86 29.47
N ASP A 160 -20.37 -14.91 29.77
CA ASP A 160 -21.80 -14.90 29.48
C ASP A 160 -22.14 -14.06 28.22
N LYS A 161 -23.40 -14.12 27.82
CA LYS A 161 -23.90 -13.28 26.72
C LYS A 161 -23.75 -11.80 27.09
N LEU A 162 -23.33 -11.00 26.12
CA LEU A 162 -23.26 -9.56 26.24
C LEU A 162 -24.67 -8.95 26.33
N ASN A 163 -24.85 -7.97 27.20
CA ASN A 163 -26.06 -7.15 27.23
C ASN A 163 -26.04 -6.08 26.14
N GLU A 164 -27.11 -5.32 25.96
CA GLU A 164 -27.23 -4.30 24.91
C GLU A 164 -26.20 -3.16 25.03
N GLU A 165 -25.86 -2.75 26.26
CA GLU A 165 -24.87 -1.71 26.51
C GLU A 165 -23.46 -2.22 26.12
N GLU A 166 -23.10 -3.44 26.51
CA GLU A 166 -21.83 -4.08 26.17
C GLU A 166 -21.71 -4.29 24.65
N TRP A 167 -22.80 -4.72 23.99
CA TRP A 167 -22.86 -4.80 22.55
C TRP A 167 -22.65 -3.44 21.87
N THR A 168 -23.19 -2.38 22.44
CA THR A 168 -22.97 -1.02 21.93
C THR A 168 -21.50 -0.61 21.98
N VAL A 169 -20.77 -1.07 23.02
CA VAL A 169 -19.32 -0.85 23.12
C VAL A 169 -18.56 -1.65 22.07
N ILE A 170 -18.91 -2.93 21.90
CA ILE A 170 -18.28 -3.79 20.87
C ILE A 170 -18.47 -3.21 19.46
N LYS A 171 -19.68 -2.78 19.12
CA LYS A 171 -20.00 -2.22 17.80
C LYS A 171 -19.18 -0.97 17.41
N LYS A 172 -18.50 -0.35 18.36
CA LYS A 172 -17.64 0.82 18.10
C LYS A 172 -16.25 0.44 17.60
N HIS A 173 -15.81 -0.84 17.70
CA HIS A 173 -14.43 -1.20 17.33
C HIS A 173 -14.07 -0.92 15.88
N PRO A 174 -14.95 -1.06 14.85
CA PRO A 174 -14.53 -0.78 13.49
C PRO A 174 -14.18 0.70 13.29
N ARG A 175 -14.97 1.61 13.87
CA ARG A 175 -14.70 3.04 13.82
C ARG A 175 -13.44 3.40 14.63
N ARG A 176 -13.28 2.81 15.82
CA ARG A 176 -12.04 2.98 16.60
C ARG A 176 -10.81 2.45 15.87
N ALA A 177 -10.92 1.35 15.13
CA ALA A 177 -9.84 0.87 14.29
C ALA A 177 -9.43 1.91 13.26
N ALA A 178 -10.40 2.50 12.55
CA ALA A 178 -10.14 3.56 11.59
C ALA A 178 -9.50 4.81 12.24
N GLU A 179 -9.93 5.19 13.46
CA GLU A 179 -9.35 6.29 14.25
C GLU A 179 -7.90 6.00 14.67
N ILE A 180 -7.60 4.79 15.16
CA ILE A 180 -6.25 4.35 15.53
C ILE A 180 -5.30 4.40 14.32
N LEU A 181 -5.80 4.00 13.16
CA LEU A 181 -5.04 3.95 11.93
C LEU A 181 -4.99 5.30 11.18
N GLU A 182 -5.69 6.35 11.66
CA GLU A 182 -5.76 7.65 10.97
C GLU A 182 -4.40 8.30 10.71
N PRO A 183 -3.43 8.26 11.63
CA PRO A 183 -2.09 8.81 11.38
C PRO A 183 -1.33 8.09 10.26
N LEU A 184 -1.68 6.83 9.96
CA LEU A 184 -1.01 6.00 8.94
C LEU A 184 -1.63 6.28 7.57
N ARG A 185 -1.13 7.32 6.90
CA ARG A 185 -1.68 7.79 5.61
C ARG A 185 -1.61 6.76 4.48
N PHE A 186 -0.70 5.82 4.56
CA PHE A 186 -0.56 4.74 3.57
C PHE A 186 -1.66 3.67 3.68
N LEU A 187 -2.48 3.66 4.75
CA LEU A 187 -3.60 2.73 4.97
C LEU A 187 -4.98 3.32 4.63
N THR A 188 -5.07 4.30 3.73
CA THR A 188 -6.34 4.98 3.44
C THR A 188 -7.44 4.04 2.97
N LYS A 189 -7.13 3.12 2.05
CA LYS A 189 -8.10 2.14 1.53
C LYS A 189 -8.42 1.06 2.55
N GLU A 190 -7.42 0.64 3.31
CA GLU A 190 -7.56 -0.33 4.38
C GLU A 190 -8.50 0.18 5.47
N LYS A 191 -8.35 1.44 5.89
CA LYS A 191 -9.22 2.07 6.91
C LYS A 191 -10.69 2.03 6.50
N GLU A 192 -11.00 2.29 5.24
CA GLU A 192 -12.36 2.23 4.72
C GLU A 192 -12.94 0.81 4.81
N MET A 193 -12.15 -0.21 4.42
CA MET A 193 -12.56 -1.61 4.52
C MET A 193 -12.74 -2.05 5.98
N ILE A 194 -11.81 -1.66 6.84
CA ILE A 194 -11.82 -1.96 8.27
C ILE A 194 -13.02 -1.30 8.96
N CYS A 195 -13.32 -0.04 8.63
CA CYS A 195 -14.47 0.65 9.23
C CYS A 195 -15.79 -0.05 8.93
N HIS A 196 -15.93 -0.65 7.75
CA HIS A 196 -17.22 -1.15 7.25
C HIS A 196 -17.33 -2.68 7.15
N HIS A 197 -16.39 -3.45 7.75
CA HIS A 197 -16.42 -4.91 7.66
C HIS A 197 -17.58 -5.57 8.43
N HIS A 198 -18.27 -4.83 9.28
CA HIS A 198 -19.49 -5.27 9.96
C HIS A 198 -20.76 -4.62 9.40
N GLU A 199 -20.66 -3.95 8.25
CA GLU A 199 -21.86 -3.57 7.52
C GLU A 199 -22.54 -4.81 6.95
N ARG A 200 -23.85 -4.76 6.87
CA ARG A 200 -24.67 -5.84 6.35
C ARG A 200 -25.22 -5.47 4.99
N PHE A 201 -25.30 -6.44 4.10
CA PHE A 201 -25.76 -6.20 2.74
C PHE A 201 -27.19 -5.61 2.68
N ASP A 202 -28.03 -5.91 3.71
CA ASP A 202 -29.38 -5.36 3.88
C ASP A 202 -29.42 -3.94 4.49
N GLY A 203 -28.30 -3.34 4.86
CA GLY A 203 -28.19 -2.01 5.47
C GLY A 203 -28.49 -1.97 6.98
N LYS A 204 -28.58 -3.14 7.64
CA LYS A 204 -28.82 -3.24 9.11
C LYS A 204 -27.53 -3.45 9.89
N GLY A 205 -26.40 -3.21 9.25
CA GLY A 205 -25.07 -3.33 9.86
C GLY A 205 -24.65 -2.10 10.66
N TYR A 206 -23.36 -2.02 10.93
CA TYR A 206 -22.74 -0.89 11.62
C TYR A 206 -21.33 -0.65 11.07
N PRO A 207 -20.76 0.56 11.18
CA PRO A 207 -21.21 1.70 11.98
C PRO A 207 -22.16 2.67 11.24
N ASP A 208 -22.28 2.66 9.92
CA ASP A 208 -22.95 3.70 9.13
C ASP A 208 -24.26 3.22 8.49
N GLY A 209 -24.55 1.91 8.51
CA GLY A 209 -25.75 1.32 7.91
C GLY A 209 -25.71 1.32 6.37
N LEU A 210 -24.51 1.23 5.78
CA LEU A 210 -24.34 1.13 4.34
C LEU A 210 -25.01 -0.13 3.79
N LYS A 211 -25.55 -0.05 2.56
CA LYS A 211 -26.32 -1.11 1.96
C LYS A 211 -25.74 -1.54 0.61
N ALA A 212 -25.74 -2.82 0.38
CA ALA A 212 -25.36 -3.43 -0.91
C ALA A 212 -23.98 -2.93 -1.40
N GLU A 213 -23.91 -2.33 -2.59
CA GLU A 213 -22.69 -1.84 -3.22
C GLU A 213 -22.15 -0.55 -2.62
N GLU A 214 -22.87 0.13 -1.73
CA GLU A 214 -22.33 1.24 -0.92
C GLU A 214 -21.22 0.76 0.02
N ILE A 215 -21.28 -0.54 0.41
CA ILE A 215 -20.26 -1.18 1.22
C ILE A 215 -19.03 -1.45 0.33
N PRO A 216 -17.82 -0.99 0.69
CA PRO A 216 -16.61 -1.30 -0.06
C PRO A 216 -16.46 -2.80 -0.29
N LEU A 217 -16.11 -3.22 -1.51
CA LEU A 217 -16.02 -4.65 -1.84
C LEU A 217 -15.05 -5.41 -0.92
N GLY A 218 -13.93 -4.77 -0.52
CA GLY A 218 -13.01 -5.36 0.45
C GLY A 218 -13.64 -5.59 1.82
N ALA A 219 -14.52 -4.69 2.29
CA ALA A 219 -15.27 -4.87 3.52
C ALA A 219 -16.28 -6.03 3.40
N ARG A 220 -16.96 -6.17 2.25
CA ARG A 220 -17.85 -7.32 1.97
C ARG A 220 -17.10 -8.65 1.95
N ILE A 221 -15.86 -8.66 1.41
CA ILE A 221 -14.97 -9.83 1.47
C ILE A 221 -14.63 -10.17 2.92
N LEU A 222 -14.19 -9.19 3.72
CA LEU A 222 -13.87 -9.40 5.13
C LEU A 222 -15.09 -9.92 5.92
N ALA A 223 -16.28 -9.36 5.70
CA ALA A 223 -17.51 -9.82 6.36
C ALA A 223 -17.80 -11.31 6.13
N VAL A 224 -17.60 -11.81 4.89
CA VAL A 224 -17.81 -13.22 4.56
C VAL A 224 -16.79 -14.12 5.25
N VAL A 225 -15.50 -13.77 5.16
CA VAL A 225 -14.44 -14.62 5.70
C VAL A 225 -14.35 -14.56 7.23
N ASP A 226 -14.68 -13.43 7.85
CA ASP A 226 -14.80 -13.32 9.31
C ASP A 226 -15.97 -14.17 9.83
N SER A 227 -17.13 -14.10 9.19
CA SER A 227 -18.26 -14.96 9.50
C SER A 227 -17.91 -16.45 9.36
N PHE A 228 -17.17 -16.81 8.31
CA PHE A 228 -16.69 -18.17 8.10
C PHE A 228 -15.74 -18.61 9.23
N ASP A 229 -14.70 -17.82 9.53
CA ASP A 229 -13.73 -18.16 10.58
C ASP A 229 -14.42 -18.27 11.95
N ALA A 230 -15.35 -17.36 12.23
CA ALA A 230 -16.15 -17.41 13.45
C ALA A 230 -16.95 -18.71 13.60
N MET A 231 -17.39 -19.31 12.51
CA MET A 231 -18.12 -20.61 12.51
C MET A 231 -17.16 -21.82 12.49
N ASN A 232 -16.03 -21.69 11.79
CA ASN A 232 -15.06 -22.76 11.61
C ASN A 232 -14.10 -22.91 12.81
N SER A 233 -13.96 -21.90 13.66
CA SER A 233 -13.06 -21.91 14.83
C SER A 233 -13.78 -22.34 16.10
N GLU A 234 -13.05 -22.99 17.02
CA GLU A 234 -13.53 -23.26 18.38
C GLU A 234 -13.50 -21.96 19.19
N ARG A 235 -14.55 -21.75 19.98
CA ARG A 235 -14.64 -20.63 20.93
C ARG A 235 -14.92 -21.19 22.32
N PRO A 236 -14.58 -20.49 23.41
CA PRO A 236 -14.77 -20.99 24.78
C PRO A 236 -16.18 -21.54 25.04
N TYR A 237 -17.18 -21.08 24.32
CA TYR A 237 -18.59 -21.42 24.53
C TYR A 237 -19.19 -22.25 23.39
N ARG A 238 -18.44 -22.52 22.30
CA ARG A 238 -18.99 -23.20 21.13
C ARG A 238 -17.91 -23.98 20.38
N LYS A 239 -18.15 -25.26 20.18
CA LYS A 239 -17.38 -26.04 19.20
C LYS A 239 -17.60 -25.51 17.80
N SER A 240 -16.61 -25.70 16.93
CA SER A 240 -16.74 -25.42 15.52
C SER A 240 -17.91 -26.17 14.89
N LEU A 241 -18.56 -25.57 13.92
CA LEU A 241 -19.61 -26.21 13.14
C LEU A 241 -19.02 -27.19 12.12
N ALA A 242 -19.83 -28.16 11.68
CA ALA A 242 -19.49 -29.00 10.56
C ALA A 242 -19.53 -28.20 9.23
N GLU A 243 -18.76 -28.62 8.25
CA GLU A 243 -18.63 -27.93 6.95
C GLU A 243 -19.99 -27.71 6.25
N ASP A 244 -20.86 -28.71 6.26
CA ASP A 244 -22.19 -28.58 5.68
C ASP A 244 -23.06 -27.55 6.41
N ALA A 245 -22.96 -27.48 7.74
CA ALA A 245 -23.66 -26.48 8.53
C ALA A 245 -23.14 -25.06 8.23
N ILE A 246 -21.82 -24.88 8.15
CA ILE A 246 -21.19 -23.59 7.76
C ILE A 246 -21.65 -23.18 6.37
N THR A 247 -21.64 -24.12 5.42
CA THR A 247 -22.09 -23.87 4.04
C THR A 247 -23.55 -23.44 4.00
N SER A 248 -24.42 -24.08 4.81
CA SER A 248 -25.83 -23.74 4.93
C SER A 248 -26.05 -22.35 5.53
N GLU A 249 -25.31 -22.00 6.59
CA GLU A 249 -25.38 -20.69 7.24
C GLU A 249 -24.92 -19.56 6.30
N LEU A 250 -23.81 -19.74 5.59
CA LEU A 250 -23.34 -18.77 4.60
C LEU A 250 -24.38 -18.53 3.50
N LYS A 251 -25.05 -19.60 3.02
CA LYS A 251 -26.13 -19.48 2.04
C LYS A 251 -27.33 -18.75 2.61
N SER A 252 -27.73 -19.05 3.85
CA SER A 252 -28.88 -18.40 4.49
C SER A 252 -28.65 -16.89 4.75
N ALA A 253 -27.41 -16.50 4.98
CA ALA A 253 -26.98 -15.11 5.17
C ALA A 253 -26.94 -14.30 3.86
N CYS A 254 -26.95 -14.96 2.70
CA CYS A 254 -26.89 -14.33 1.38
C CYS A 254 -28.02 -13.29 1.18
N GLY A 255 -27.67 -12.11 0.69
CA GLY A 255 -28.62 -11.03 0.39
C GLY A 255 -29.16 -10.28 1.61
N ASN A 256 -28.97 -10.83 2.81
CA ASN A 256 -29.30 -10.20 4.08
C ASN A 256 -28.05 -9.65 4.76
N GLN A 257 -27.29 -10.55 5.39
CA GLN A 257 -26.07 -10.14 6.09
C GLN A 257 -24.89 -10.03 5.13
N LEU A 258 -24.76 -10.96 4.18
CA LEU A 258 -23.58 -11.12 3.34
C LEU A 258 -23.92 -10.88 1.86
N ASP A 259 -22.92 -10.37 1.11
CA ASP A 259 -23.00 -10.16 -0.34
C ASP A 259 -23.15 -11.51 -1.07
N PRO A 260 -24.21 -11.70 -1.89
CA PRO A 260 -24.44 -12.94 -2.60
C PRO A 260 -23.33 -13.33 -3.58
N GLY A 261 -22.74 -12.35 -4.27
CA GLY A 261 -21.66 -12.58 -5.23
C GLY A 261 -20.39 -13.04 -4.52
N VAL A 262 -20.05 -12.40 -3.40
CA VAL A 262 -18.88 -12.73 -2.58
C VAL A 262 -19.06 -14.11 -1.94
N VAL A 263 -20.24 -14.42 -1.38
CA VAL A 263 -20.53 -15.75 -0.80
C VAL A 263 -20.43 -16.85 -1.87
N SER A 264 -21.02 -16.63 -3.06
CA SER A 264 -20.95 -17.59 -4.16
C SER A 264 -19.50 -17.88 -4.59
N ALA A 265 -18.69 -16.84 -4.74
CA ALA A 265 -17.26 -16.96 -5.06
C ALA A 265 -16.50 -17.72 -3.95
N PHE A 266 -16.77 -17.41 -2.67
CA PHE A 266 -16.12 -18.06 -1.55
C PHE A 266 -16.47 -19.55 -1.43
N LEU A 267 -17.72 -19.91 -1.59
CA LEU A 267 -18.15 -21.33 -1.61
C LEU A 267 -17.53 -22.10 -2.78
N GLY A 268 -17.37 -21.45 -3.94
CA GLY A 268 -16.62 -21.99 -5.07
C GLY A 268 -15.15 -22.20 -4.75
N LEU A 269 -14.53 -21.26 -4.07
CA LEU A 269 -13.13 -21.31 -3.65
C LEU A 269 -12.88 -22.43 -2.62
N LEU A 270 -13.73 -22.58 -1.63
CA LEU A 270 -13.62 -23.65 -0.62
C LEU A 270 -13.65 -25.07 -1.24
N LYS A 271 -14.40 -25.27 -2.32
CA LYS A 271 -14.38 -26.52 -3.08
C LYS A 271 -13.07 -26.75 -3.84
N LYS A 272 -12.48 -25.67 -4.38
CA LYS A 272 -11.21 -25.72 -5.12
C LYS A 272 -9.99 -25.87 -4.21
N LYS A 273 -10.07 -25.31 -3.00
CA LYS A 273 -8.98 -25.25 -2.01
C LYS A 273 -9.44 -25.75 -0.64
N PRO A 274 -9.55 -27.07 -0.44
CA PRO A 274 -9.98 -27.64 0.85
C PRO A 274 -9.07 -27.25 2.04
N SER A 275 -7.79 -26.89 1.78
CA SER A 275 -6.86 -26.42 2.81
C SER A 275 -7.32 -25.14 3.53
N LEU A 276 -8.29 -24.40 2.99
CA LEU A 276 -8.86 -23.25 3.68
C LEU A 276 -9.78 -23.64 4.85
N TRP A 277 -10.23 -24.89 4.92
CA TRP A 277 -10.95 -25.45 6.08
C TRP A 277 -10.01 -25.80 7.24
N GLU A 278 -8.69 -25.94 6.96
CA GLU A 278 -7.72 -26.34 7.97
C GLU A 278 -7.58 -25.24 9.03
N ARG A 279 -7.66 -25.69 10.28
CA ARG A 279 -7.51 -24.90 11.48
C ARG A 279 -6.04 -24.95 11.86
N GLU A 280 -5.29 -23.92 11.47
CA GLU A 280 -3.95 -23.76 12.02
C GLU A 280 -4.07 -23.50 13.54
N GLY A 281 -3.48 -24.39 14.32
CA GLY A 281 -3.48 -24.35 15.77
C GLY A 281 -2.60 -23.23 16.35
#